data_b33b93330800f4e5634f319bf27a3dbd
#
_entry.id   b33b93330800f4e5634f319bf27a3dbd
#
_cell.length_a   1.000
_cell.length_b   1.000
_cell.length_c   1.000
_cell.angle_alpha   90.00
_cell.angle_beta   90.00
_cell.angle_gamma   90.00
#
_symmetry.space_group_name_H-M   'P 1'
#
loop_
_entity.id
_entity.type
_entity.pdbx_description
1 polymer ?
#
loop_
_entity_poly.entity_id
_entity_poly.type
_entity_poly.pdbx_seq_one_letter_code
_entity_poly.pdbx_strand_id
1 'polypeptide(L)'
;MKKLIDRLLNPPTKGPGAIVLLRLMAGGVFLWEGILKFVYANQGVGRFTRLGFPFPHFTATTDGRFEIIGGILLLSGFLTRLIAVPFIIEMLVAMASTKILLYLGTSPLPLPPVPPEVGFWAVLHEVRSEYAQLMTCAFLLLAGPGKWSIDALLARRRESSQH
;
A
#
# COMPACT_ATOMS: atom_id res chain seq x y z
N MET A 1 24.18 4.30 1.13
CA MET A 1 23.06 4.43 2.06
C MET A 1 22.53 5.86 2.17
N LYS A 2 23.33 6.86 2.56
CA LYS A 2 22.89 8.28 2.66
C LYS A 2 22.20 8.80 1.40
N LYS A 3 22.77 8.64 0.20
CA LYS A 3 22.16 9.09 -1.07
C LYS A 3 20.78 8.50 -1.37
N LEU A 4 20.51 7.25 -0.95
CA LEU A 4 19.21 6.62 -1.14
C LEU A 4 18.16 7.23 -0.19
N ILE A 5 18.51 7.39 1.08
CA ILE A 5 17.65 8.03 2.08
C ILE A 5 17.32 9.46 1.65
N ASP A 6 18.32 10.22 1.20
CA ASP A 6 18.11 11.59 0.70
C ASP A 6 17.13 11.64 -0.49
N ARG A 7 17.20 10.67 -1.42
CA ARG A 7 16.25 10.57 -2.54
C ARG A 7 14.83 10.21 -2.12
N LEU A 8 14.67 9.43 -1.05
CA LEU A 8 13.36 9.07 -0.50
C LEU A 8 12.74 10.24 0.28
N LEU A 9 13.55 10.99 1.03
CA LEU A 9 13.09 12.12 1.83
C LEU A 9 12.91 13.43 1.03
N ASN A 10 13.59 13.56 -0.12
CA ASN A 10 13.51 14.72 -1.00
C ASN A 10 13.01 14.29 -2.39
N PRO A 11 11.73 13.96 -2.54
CA PRO A 11 11.16 13.52 -3.80
C PRO A 11 11.09 14.66 -4.83
N PRO A 12 11.06 14.37 -6.15
CA PRO A 12 10.78 15.38 -7.17
C PRO A 12 9.33 15.84 -7.02
N THR A 13 9.16 17.14 -6.80
CA THR A 13 7.85 17.76 -6.51
C THR A 13 7.25 18.53 -7.69
N LYS A 14 7.98 18.68 -8.79
CA LYS A 14 7.56 19.43 -10.00
C LYS A 14 6.63 18.65 -10.94
N GLY A 15 6.23 17.43 -10.57
CA GLY A 15 5.34 16.57 -11.37
C GLY A 15 3.93 17.13 -11.54
N PRO A 16 3.14 16.59 -12.49
CA PRO A 16 1.75 17.00 -12.74
C PRO A 16 0.88 16.97 -11.49
N GLY A 17 -0.05 17.91 -11.37
CA GLY A 17 -1.04 17.92 -10.27
C GLY A 17 -1.95 16.68 -10.27
N ALA A 18 -2.19 16.08 -11.44
CA ALA A 18 -3.00 14.88 -11.60
C ALA A 18 -2.49 13.66 -10.80
N ILE A 19 -1.22 13.66 -10.36
CA ILE A 19 -0.68 12.62 -9.45
C ILE A 19 -1.50 12.52 -8.15
N VAL A 20 -2.20 13.58 -7.75
CA VAL A 20 -3.11 13.54 -6.61
C VAL A 20 -4.15 12.43 -6.73
N LEU A 21 -4.65 12.13 -7.95
CA LEU A 21 -5.64 11.07 -8.17
C LEU A 21 -5.10 9.68 -7.80
N LEU A 22 -3.83 9.41 -8.13
CA LEU A 22 -3.16 8.17 -7.75
C LEU A 22 -2.95 8.07 -6.24
N ARG A 23 -2.64 9.19 -5.60
CA ARG A 23 -2.53 9.24 -4.13
C ARG A 23 -3.88 9.06 -3.45
N LEU A 24 -4.95 9.63 -3.99
CA LEU A 24 -6.32 9.43 -3.49
C LEU A 24 -6.73 7.96 -3.62
N MET A 25 -6.43 7.34 -4.76
CA MET A 25 -6.72 5.93 -4.99
C MET A 25 -5.95 5.04 -4.00
N ALA A 26 -4.62 5.11 -4.00
CA ALA A 26 -3.82 4.24 -3.13
C ALA A 26 -4.01 4.56 -1.65
N GLY A 27 -3.88 5.82 -1.26
CA GLY A 27 -4.01 6.24 0.13
C GLY A 27 -5.40 5.99 0.70
N GLY A 28 -6.45 6.15 -0.10
CA GLY A 28 -7.82 5.83 0.29
C GLY A 28 -7.98 4.33 0.56
N VAL A 29 -7.53 3.47 -0.37
CA VAL A 29 -7.62 2.01 -0.20
C VAL A 29 -6.88 1.55 1.05
N PHE A 30 -5.61 1.95 1.24
CA PHE A 30 -4.87 1.56 2.45
C PHE A 30 -5.54 2.06 3.73
N LEU A 31 -6.06 3.29 3.72
CA LEU A 31 -6.74 3.85 4.89
C LEU A 31 -7.95 3.01 5.32
N TRP A 32 -8.86 2.68 4.40
CA TRP A 32 -10.04 1.90 4.78
C TRP A 32 -9.72 0.42 5.03
N GLU A 33 -8.77 -0.20 4.32
CA GLU A 33 -8.33 -1.57 4.60
C GLU A 33 -7.73 -1.67 6.01
N GLY A 34 -6.91 -0.69 6.41
CA GLY A 34 -6.39 -0.60 7.76
C GLY A 34 -7.49 -0.45 8.83
N ILE A 35 -8.51 0.38 8.56
CA ILE A 35 -9.67 0.53 9.46
C ILE A 35 -10.46 -0.77 9.56
N LEU A 36 -10.72 -1.45 8.44
CA LEU A 36 -11.46 -2.70 8.40
C LEU A 36 -10.82 -3.80 9.24
N LYS A 37 -9.49 -3.83 9.38
CA LYS A 37 -8.78 -4.79 10.24
C LYS A 37 -9.11 -4.65 11.72
N PHE A 38 -9.54 -3.46 12.15
CA PHE A 38 -9.99 -3.21 13.55
C PHE A 38 -11.49 -3.38 13.71
N VAL A 39 -12.27 -3.10 12.67
CA VAL A 39 -13.75 -3.19 12.74
C VAL A 39 -14.22 -4.65 12.61
N TYR A 40 -13.55 -5.43 11.74
CA TYR A 40 -13.96 -6.82 11.46
C TYR A 40 -12.85 -7.81 11.78
N ALA A 41 -13.07 -8.68 12.78
CA ALA A 41 -12.08 -9.68 13.18
C ALA A 41 -11.64 -10.62 12.04
N ASN A 42 -12.53 -10.91 11.09
CA ASN A 42 -12.23 -11.74 9.91
C ASN A 42 -11.35 -11.03 8.87
N GLN A 43 -11.22 -9.72 8.91
CA GLN A 43 -10.27 -8.95 8.09
C GLN A 43 -8.94 -8.71 8.84
N GLY A 44 -8.98 -8.60 10.17
CA GLY A 44 -7.83 -8.44 11.05
C GLY A 44 -7.28 -9.77 11.59
N VAL A 45 -7.28 -9.91 12.90
CA VAL A 45 -6.66 -11.04 13.62
C VAL A 45 -7.09 -12.41 13.09
N GLY A 46 -8.38 -12.58 12.80
CA GLY A 46 -8.89 -13.85 12.30
C GLY A 46 -8.35 -14.22 10.90
N ARG A 47 -8.07 -13.24 10.03
CA ARG A 47 -7.44 -13.46 8.73
C ARG A 47 -5.98 -13.88 8.90
N PHE A 48 -5.22 -13.17 9.71
CA PHE A 48 -3.80 -13.47 9.96
C PHE A 48 -3.60 -14.82 10.65
N THR A 49 -4.54 -15.21 11.55
CA THR A 49 -4.54 -16.54 12.18
C THR A 49 -4.73 -17.64 11.13
N ARG A 50 -5.71 -17.50 10.22
CA ARG A 50 -5.95 -18.49 9.15
C ARG A 50 -4.79 -18.60 8.17
N LEU A 51 -4.11 -17.50 7.90
CA LEU A 51 -2.92 -17.47 7.04
C LEU A 51 -1.65 -18.03 7.72
N GLY A 52 -1.71 -18.38 9.01
CA GLY A 52 -0.57 -18.92 9.76
C GLY A 52 0.52 -17.90 10.08
N PHE A 53 0.21 -16.60 10.08
CA PHE A 53 1.20 -15.58 10.46
C PHE A 53 1.60 -15.74 11.94
N PRO A 54 2.90 -15.57 12.28
CA PRO A 54 3.33 -15.58 13.66
C PRO A 54 2.75 -14.40 14.43
N PHE A 55 2.37 -14.65 15.70
CA PHE A 55 1.77 -13.61 16.57
C PHE A 55 0.63 -12.84 15.88
N PRO A 56 -0.46 -13.49 15.45
CA PRO A 56 -1.44 -12.91 14.52
C PRO A 56 -2.09 -11.64 15.07
N HIS A 57 -2.28 -11.53 16.38
CA HIS A 57 -2.81 -10.31 17.00
C HIS A 57 -1.86 -9.11 16.85
N PHE A 58 -0.58 -9.32 17.13
CA PHE A 58 0.44 -8.27 16.98
C PHE A 58 0.64 -7.89 15.51
N THR A 59 0.76 -8.88 14.64
CA THR A 59 0.99 -8.67 13.20
C THR A 59 -0.19 -7.93 12.58
N ALA A 60 -1.43 -8.36 12.79
CA ALA A 60 -2.63 -7.72 12.26
C ALA A 60 -2.80 -6.28 12.78
N THR A 61 -2.53 -6.06 14.07
CA THR A 61 -2.67 -4.72 14.68
C THR A 61 -1.60 -3.76 14.16
N THR A 62 -0.36 -4.22 13.99
CA THR A 62 0.74 -3.41 13.47
C THR A 62 0.50 -3.08 11.99
N ASP A 63 0.10 -4.04 11.20
CA ASP A 63 -0.23 -3.90 9.80
C ASP A 63 -1.40 -2.92 9.59
N GLY A 64 -2.50 -3.08 10.32
CA GLY A 64 -3.63 -2.15 10.24
C GLY A 64 -3.28 -0.71 10.64
N ARG A 65 -2.45 -0.52 11.67
CA ARG A 65 -1.95 0.82 12.03
C ARG A 65 -1.06 1.40 10.95
N PHE A 66 -0.20 0.57 10.38
CA PHE A 66 0.69 0.96 9.30
C PHE A 66 -0.13 1.42 8.07
N GLU A 67 -1.16 0.68 7.67
CA GLU A 67 -2.04 1.05 6.56
C GLU A 67 -2.80 2.36 6.83
N ILE A 68 -3.31 2.57 8.04
CA ILE A 68 -4.00 3.82 8.41
C ILE A 68 -3.03 5.01 8.30
N ILE A 69 -1.89 4.93 8.97
CA ILE A 69 -0.91 6.02 8.99
C ILE A 69 -0.35 6.25 7.58
N GLY A 70 0.07 5.20 6.90
CA GLY A 70 0.62 5.26 5.55
C GLY A 70 -0.39 5.76 4.53
N GLY A 71 -1.66 5.36 4.65
CA GLY A 71 -2.76 5.87 3.84
C GLY A 71 -2.93 7.38 3.98
N ILE A 72 -2.93 7.91 5.21
CA ILE A 72 -2.97 9.35 5.48
C ILE A 72 -1.74 10.06 4.89
N LEU A 73 -0.56 9.48 5.00
CA LEU A 73 0.67 10.04 4.43
C LEU A 73 0.60 10.11 2.90
N LEU A 74 0.10 9.06 2.23
CA LEU A 74 -0.12 9.09 0.78
C LEU A 74 -1.17 10.11 0.37
N LEU A 75 -2.31 10.18 1.07
CA LEU A 75 -3.38 11.14 0.79
C LEU A 75 -2.87 12.58 0.87
N SER A 76 -2.11 12.90 1.91
CA SER A 76 -1.53 14.24 2.10
C SER A 76 -0.35 14.53 1.16
N GLY A 77 0.28 13.49 0.61
CA GLY A 77 1.52 13.60 -0.16
C GLY A 77 2.71 13.98 0.69
N PHE A 78 2.77 13.46 1.90
CA PHE A 78 3.88 13.63 2.82
C PHE A 78 4.69 12.34 2.94
N LEU A 79 6.01 12.45 2.81
CA LEU A 79 6.93 11.31 2.79
C LEU A 79 6.54 10.24 1.75
N THR A 80 5.96 10.65 0.63
CA THR A 80 5.31 9.77 -0.35
C THR A 80 6.22 8.64 -0.82
N ARG A 81 7.47 8.93 -1.17
CA ARG A 81 8.42 7.91 -1.61
C ARG A 81 8.82 6.95 -0.50
N LEU A 82 8.98 7.47 0.70
CA LEU A 82 9.38 6.66 1.84
C LEU A 82 8.31 5.62 2.17
N ILE A 83 7.04 6.04 2.21
CA ILE A 83 5.92 5.15 2.55
C ILE A 83 5.54 4.21 1.39
N ALA A 84 5.82 4.58 0.15
CA ALA A 84 5.57 3.71 -0.99
C ALA A 84 6.42 2.42 -0.96
N VAL A 85 7.63 2.45 -0.40
CA VAL A 85 8.50 1.27 -0.31
C VAL A 85 7.88 0.15 0.52
N PRO A 86 7.52 0.37 1.80
CA PRO A 86 6.90 -0.70 2.59
C PRO A 86 5.52 -1.11 2.04
N PHE A 87 4.73 -0.24 1.42
CA PHE A 87 3.49 -0.64 0.75
C PHE A 87 3.71 -1.56 -0.45
N ILE A 88 4.78 -1.36 -1.22
CA ILE A 88 5.18 -2.30 -2.27
C ILE A 88 5.48 -3.67 -1.68
N ILE A 89 6.23 -3.73 -0.57
CA ILE A 89 6.57 -4.97 0.11
C ILE A 89 5.30 -5.65 0.65
N GLU A 90 4.41 -4.89 1.28
CA GLU A 90 3.13 -5.38 1.79
C GLU A 90 2.28 -6.00 0.68
N MET A 91 2.13 -5.35 -0.48
CA MET A 91 1.37 -5.89 -1.60
C MET A 91 1.98 -7.18 -2.15
N LEU A 92 3.31 -7.28 -2.22
CA LEU A 92 3.99 -8.51 -2.61
C LEU A 92 3.75 -9.63 -1.61
N VAL A 93 3.82 -9.35 -0.30
CA VAL A 93 3.52 -10.32 0.76
C VAL A 93 2.05 -10.75 0.72
N ALA A 94 1.12 -9.80 0.53
CA ALA A 94 -0.31 -10.08 0.42
C ALA A 94 -0.61 -11.02 -0.76
N MET A 95 -0.05 -10.73 -1.94
CA MET A 95 -0.19 -11.60 -3.12
C MET A 95 0.40 -13.00 -2.86
N ALA A 96 1.60 -13.08 -2.29
CA ALA A 96 2.28 -14.34 -2.03
C ALA A 96 1.52 -15.20 -1.00
N SER A 97 1.05 -14.60 0.09
CA SER A 97 0.41 -15.33 1.19
C SER A 97 -1.06 -15.69 0.93
N THR A 98 -1.76 -14.97 0.06
CA THR A 98 -3.20 -15.16 -0.14
C THR A 98 -3.58 -15.68 -1.52
N LYS A 99 -2.90 -15.23 -2.58
CA LYS A 99 -3.35 -15.50 -3.96
C LYS A 99 -2.59 -16.66 -4.62
N ILE A 100 -1.30 -16.87 -4.29
CA ILE A 100 -0.56 -18.01 -4.84
C ILE A 100 -1.17 -19.34 -4.40
N LEU A 101 -1.64 -19.45 -3.15
CA LEU A 101 -2.29 -20.65 -2.63
C LEU A 101 -3.63 -20.95 -3.32
N LEU A 102 -4.27 -19.92 -3.88
CA LEU A 102 -5.47 -20.05 -4.69
C LEU A 102 -5.20 -20.80 -6.01
N TYR A 103 -4.00 -20.64 -6.59
CA TYR A 103 -3.61 -21.38 -7.78
C TYR A 103 -3.67 -22.89 -7.58
N LEU A 104 -3.27 -23.37 -6.40
CA LEU A 104 -3.24 -24.80 -6.03
C LEU A 104 -4.57 -25.28 -5.41
N GLY A 105 -5.53 -24.40 -5.17
CA GLY A 105 -6.76 -24.73 -4.44
C GLY A 105 -6.53 -25.05 -2.95
N THR A 106 -5.38 -24.66 -2.40
CA THR A 106 -4.99 -24.92 -1.00
C THR A 106 -5.09 -23.67 -0.12
N SER A 107 -5.84 -22.67 -0.56
CA SER A 107 -6.01 -21.43 0.20
C SER A 107 -6.64 -21.69 1.57
N PRO A 108 -6.05 -21.18 2.67
CA PRO A 108 -6.67 -21.25 3.99
C PRO A 108 -7.80 -20.24 4.17
N LEU A 109 -7.99 -19.34 3.20
CA LEU A 109 -9.10 -18.42 3.13
C LEU A 109 -10.25 -19.00 2.30
N PRO A 110 -11.49 -18.55 2.49
CA PRO A 110 -12.61 -18.94 1.65
C PRO A 110 -12.29 -18.73 0.17
N LEU A 111 -12.68 -19.68 -0.67
CA LEU A 111 -12.59 -19.54 -2.11
C LEU A 111 -13.54 -18.44 -2.62
N PRO A 112 -13.27 -17.85 -3.79
CA PRO A 112 -14.19 -16.91 -4.43
C PRO A 112 -15.58 -17.56 -4.59
N PRO A 113 -16.67 -16.80 -4.37
CA PRO A 113 -18.04 -17.36 -4.39
C PRO A 113 -18.54 -17.69 -5.81
N VAL A 114 -17.81 -17.26 -6.83
CA VAL A 114 -18.16 -17.50 -8.25
C VAL A 114 -16.89 -17.86 -9.04
N PRO A 115 -17.02 -18.68 -10.11
CA PRO A 115 -15.91 -19.02 -10.98
C PRO A 115 -15.23 -17.78 -11.61
N PRO A 116 -13.91 -17.83 -11.82
CA PRO A 116 -13.00 -18.95 -11.52
C PRO A 116 -12.62 -19.02 -10.03
N GLU A 117 -12.78 -20.20 -9.40
CA GLU A 117 -12.52 -20.38 -7.97
C GLU A 117 -11.06 -20.75 -7.65
N VAL A 118 -10.40 -21.49 -8.56
CA VAL A 118 -9.01 -21.95 -8.41
C VAL A 118 -8.25 -21.87 -9.74
N GLY A 119 -6.92 -21.91 -9.66
CA GLY A 119 -6.03 -21.92 -10.82
C GLY A 119 -5.62 -20.52 -11.30
N PHE A 120 -5.00 -20.47 -12.47
CA PHE A 120 -4.38 -19.26 -13.01
C PHE A 120 -5.34 -18.07 -13.12
N TRP A 121 -6.54 -18.30 -13.66
CA TRP A 121 -7.51 -17.23 -13.86
C TRP A 121 -8.11 -16.71 -12.55
N ALA A 122 -8.27 -17.60 -11.55
CA ALA A 122 -8.68 -17.19 -10.21
C ALA A 122 -7.63 -16.27 -9.56
N VAL A 123 -6.36 -16.63 -9.68
CA VAL A 123 -5.27 -15.78 -9.17
C VAL A 123 -5.27 -14.42 -9.85
N LEU A 124 -5.35 -14.36 -11.18
CA LEU A 124 -5.38 -13.08 -11.91
C LEU A 124 -6.60 -12.23 -11.54
N HIS A 125 -7.75 -12.85 -11.37
CA HIS A 125 -8.97 -12.15 -10.98
C HIS A 125 -8.87 -11.60 -9.56
N GLU A 126 -8.34 -12.38 -8.62
CA GLU A 126 -8.26 -12.01 -7.22
C GLU A 126 -7.09 -11.06 -6.88
N VAL A 127 -6.02 -11.04 -7.69
CA VAL A 127 -4.84 -10.19 -7.44
C VAL A 127 -5.01 -8.75 -7.93
N ARG A 128 -6.09 -8.44 -8.63
CA ARG A 128 -6.30 -7.16 -9.33
C ARG A 128 -6.15 -5.92 -8.46
N SER A 129 -6.63 -5.97 -7.22
CA SER A 129 -6.53 -4.84 -6.29
C SER A 129 -5.09 -4.65 -5.79
N GLU A 130 -4.45 -5.72 -5.34
CA GLU A 130 -3.06 -5.70 -4.89
C GLU A 130 -2.12 -5.29 -6.03
N TYR A 131 -2.38 -5.77 -7.26
CA TYR A 131 -1.63 -5.38 -8.44
C TYR A 131 -1.78 -3.87 -8.75
N ALA A 132 -3.00 -3.34 -8.70
CA ALA A 132 -3.25 -1.91 -8.91
C ALA A 132 -2.54 -1.05 -7.85
N GLN A 133 -2.58 -1.46 -6.57
CA GLN A 133 -1.89 -0.79 -5.48
C GLN A 133 -0.37 -0.86 -5.64
N LEU A 134 0.16 -2.04 -5.99
CA LEU A 134 1.58 -2.24 -6.26
C LEU A 134 2.08 -1.28 -7.36
N MET A 135 1.37 -1.25 -8.51
CA MET A 135 1.75 -0.37 -9.64
C MET A 135 1.64 1.11 -9.27
N THR A 136 0.62 1.48 -8.52
CA THR A 136 0.44 2.87 -8.06
C THR A 136 1.55 3.28 -7.09
N CYS A 137 1.89 2.44 -6.11
CA CYS A 137 3.00 2.70 -5.19
C CYS A 137 4.35 2.74 -5.92
N ALA A 138 4.59 1.85 -6.90
CA ALA A 138 5.77 1.89 -7.75
C ALA A 138 5.85 3.19 -8.56
N PHE A 139 4.74 3.64 -9.15
CA PHE A 139 4.67 4.93 -9.82
C PHE A 139 4.99 6.09 -8.88
N LEU A 140 4.39 6.13 -7.69
CA LEU A 140 4.63 7.19 -6.70
C LEU A 140 6.08 7.19 -6.18
N LEU A 141 6.70 6.01 -6.06
CA LEU A 141 8.11 5.87 -5.72
C LEU A 141 9.02 6.49 -6.80
N LEU A 142 8.69 6.31 -8.07
CA LEU A 142 9.49 6.82 -9.19
C LEU A 142 9.19 8.30 -9.49
N ALA A 143 7.91 8.64 -9.66
CA ALA A 143 7.47 9.97 -10.06
C ALA A 143 7.45 10.99 -8.90
N GLY A 144 7.29 10.53 -7.66
CA GLY A 144 7.08 11.39 -6.49
C GLY A 144 5.63 11.84 -6.33
N PRO A 145 5.35 12.74 -5.36
CA PRO A 145 4.00 13.11 -4.94
C PRO A 145 3.27 14.11 -5.87
N GLY A 146 3.99 14.75 -6.80
CA GLY A 146 3.46 15.83 -7.63
C GLY A 146 3.34 17.17 -6.91
N LYS A 147 2.96 18.21 -7.68
CA LYS A 147 2.96 19.62 -7.19
C LYS A 147 1.90 19.93 -6.11
N TRP A 148 0.84 19.14 -6.00
CA TRP A 148 -0.22 19.29 -4.99
C TRP A 148 -0.02 18.32 -3.82
N SER A 149 1.06 18.54 -3.06
CA SER A 149 1.48 17.67 -1.96
C SER A 149 2.16 18.47 -0.85
N ILE A 150 2.16 17.93 0.36
CA ILE A 150 2.91 18.53 1.49
C ILE A 150 4.41 18.53 1.18
N ASP A 151 4.95 17.46 0.58
CA ASP A 151 6.36 17.41 0.18
C ASP A 151 6.72 18.59 -0.76
N ALA A 152 5.81 18.94 -1.72
CA ALA A 152 6.03 20.07 -2.61
C ALA A 152 5.97 21.44 -1.88
N LEU A 153 5.07 21.57 -0.91
CA LEU A 153 4.97 22.77 -0.09
C LEU A 153 6.25 22.99 0.74
N LEU A 154 6.75 21.92 1.35
CA LEU A 154 7.98 21.97 2.15
C LEU A 154 9.21 22.25 1.30
N ALA A 155 9.28 21.67 0.09
CA ALA A 155 10.39 21.95 -0.84
C ALA A 155 10.45 23.45 -1.22
N ARG A 156 9.30 24.04 -1.58
CA ARG A 156 9.21 25.49 -1.91
C ARG A 156 9.64 26.39 -0.75
N ARG A 157 9.23 26.05 0.48
CA ARG A 157 9.63 26.83 1.67
C ARG A 157 11.14 26.79 1.90
N ARG A 158 11.79 25.64 1.65
CA ARG A 158 13.25 25.52 1.77
C ARG A 158 13.99 26.38 0.73
N GLU A 159 13.49 26.39 -0.52
CA GLU A 159 14.05 27.24 -1.59
C GLU A 159 13.94 28.74 -1.23
N SER A 160 12.79 29.19 -0.70
CA SER A 160 12.57 30.60 -0.32
C SER A 160 13.39 31.06 0.90
N SER A 161 13.83 30.17 1.76
CA SER A 161 14.66 30.49 2.95
C SER A 161 16.16 30.58 2.65
N GLN A 162 16.57 30.23 1.42
CA GLN A 162 17.96 30.31 0.96
C GLN A 162 18.27 31.57 0.13
N HIS A 163 17.24 32.38 -0.12
CA HIS A 163 17.33 33.71 -0.74
C HIS A 163 17.03 34.82 0.26
#